data_89c8d2af9e7dbcd39a10730c60594de7
#
_entry.id   89c8d2af9e7dbcd39a10730c60594de7
#
_cell.length_a   1.000
_cell.length_b   1.000
_cell.length_c   1.000
_cell.angle_alpha   90.00
_cell.angle_beta   90.00
_cell.angle_gamma   90.00
#
_symmetry.space_group_name_H-M   'P 1'
#
loop_
_entity.id
_entity.type
_entity.pdbx_description
1 polymer ?
#
loop_
_entity_poly.entity_id
_entity_poly.type
_entity_poly.pdbx_seq_one_letter_code
_entity_poly.pdbx_strand_id
1 'polypeptide(L)'
;MAYSPVNLYPLPQPGWSKDAVIYQVNTRQFSQAGTFDGVTEKLAHIAGLGAKILWLMPIHPIGEKHRKGELGSPYAVKDYFAINPEFGDESSLRRLIDEAHTLGLKVILDWVPNHSAWDNHLVTQHPEWYARDYKGDFRPSPWWDWSDIIEFDYDQPGLREYMIKAMAYWVEEFDIDGYRCDVAGYVPNDFWRQLRTALDNIKPVFLLAEWEDRDLHRDGFNMTYAWSWNEAMHDIAHQKAPVDRLRKYYSWNERAWPCSAYRMTFVSNHDKNAWDGTQQEQFGECLEAAIVLSVLGEGMPLIHNGQEAGESKRLAFFERDPIDWQDHPIGDLYRKLIHLKKRVPALWNGEYGTRMIQVPNSLPDQVLSFVRRQDDVKVFVVLNLSADTADVEFHENLFRDEYIDLFEASCTRIPQTDNLSLPPWAYRVFVSANFPLI
;
A
#
# COMPACT_ATOMS: atom_id res chain seq x y z
N MET A 1 20.51 -18.00 -20.15
CA MET A 1 19.09 -17.77 -20.51
C MET A 1 18.48 -17.03 -19.33
N ALA A 2 17.96 -15.84 -19.55
CA ALA A 2 17.21 -15.15 -18.49
C ALA A 2 15.95 -15.98 -18.20
N TYR A 3 15.73 -16.31 -16.94
CA TYR A 3 14.50 -16.97 -16.50
C TYR A 3 13.34 -15.97 -16.69
N SER A 4 12.41 -16.28 -17.58
CA SER A 4 11.16 -15.53 -17.67
C SER A 4 10.13 -16.29 -16.86
N PRO A 5 9.65 -15.73 -15.74
CA PRO A 5 8.59 -16.37 -14.98
C PRO A 5 7.35 -16.50 -15.87
N VAL A 6 6.78 -17.70 -15.90
CA VAL A 6 5.52 -17.94 -16.61
C VAL A 6 4.42 -17.21 -15.85
N ASN A 7 3.69 -16.34 -16.54
CA ASN A 7 2.48 -15.74 -15.97
C ASN A 7 1.39 -16.83 -15.90
N LEU A 8 1.30 -17.50 -14.76
CA LEU A 8 0.37 -18.62 -14.56
C LEU A 8 -1.09 -18.14 -14.49
N TYR A 9 -1.30 -16.87 -14.19
CA TYR A 9 -2.62 -16.28 -13.98
C TYR A 9 -2.64 -14.87 -14.58
N PRO A 10 -2.99 -14.75 -15.87
CA PRO A 10 -3.09 -13.43 -16.49
C PRO A 10 -4.23 -12.65 -15.84
N LEU A 11 -3.88 -11.76 -14.93
CA LEU A 11 -4.81 -10.82 -14.33
C LEU A 11 -4.67 -9.50 -15.08
N PRO A 12 -5.72 -9.00 -15.74
CA PRO A 12 -5.64 -7.70 -16.40
C PRO A 12 -5.51 -6.61 -15.34
N GLN A 13 -4.38 -5.91 -15.37
CA GLN A 13 -4.19 -4.73 -14.55
C GLN A 13 -4.81 -3.52 -15.24
N PRO A 14 -5.57 -2.65 -14.54
CA PRO A 14 -6.03 -1.41 -15.13
C PRO A 14 -4.86 -0.58 -15.64
N GLY A 15 -4.89 -0.14 -16.91
CA GLY A 15 -3.75 0.56 -17.53
C GLY A 15 -3.29 1.80 -16.78
N TRP A 16 -4.18 2.45 -16.03
CA TRP A 16 -3.87 3.59 -15.21
C TRP A 16 -3.05 3.23 -13.95
N SER A 17 -3.00 1.95 -13.54
CA SER A 17 -2.31 1.51 -12.33
C SER A 17 -0.81 1.29 -12.52
N LYS A 18 -0.32 1.35 -13.76
CA LYS A 18 1.06 1.02 -14.13
C LYS A 18 2.13 1.82 -13.36
N ASP A 19 1.88 3.09 -13.12
CA ASP A 19 2.78 4.04 -12.43
C ASP A 19 2.20 4.54 -11.10
N ALA A 20 1.16 3.88 -10.60
CA ALA A 20 0.42 4.31 -9.43
C ALA A 20 1.21 4.16 -8.12
N VAL A 21 0.91 5.07 -7.22
CA VAL A 21 1.27 5.07 -5.81
C VAL A 21 -0.02 5.26 -5.01
N ILE A 22 -0.18 4.53 -3.93
CA ILE A 22 -1.37 4.61 -3.07
C ILE A 22 -1.14 5.67 -1.99
N TYR A 23 -2.15 6.49 -1.75
CA TYR A 23 -2.24 7.38 -0.60
C TYR A 23 -3.44 6.98 0.25
N GLN A 24 -3.19 6.46 1.45
CA GLN A 24 -4.22 6.02 2.39
C GLN A 24 -4.69 7.17 3.25
N VAL A 25 -6.00 7.32 3.40
CA VAL A 25 -6.66 8.35 4.20
C VAL A 25 -7.56 7.75 5.25
N ASN A 26 -7.30 8.07 6.50
CA ASN A 26 -8.28 7.97 7.58
C ASN A 26 -9.04 9.30 7.66
N THR A 27 -10.27 9.33 7.15
CA THR A 27 -11.09 10.57 7.07
C THR A 27 -11.21 11.26 8.42
N ARG A 28 -11.41 10.49 9.51
CA ARG A 28 -11.54 11.00 10.87
C ARG A 28 -10.31 11.79 11.36
N GLN A 29 -9.12 11.36 10.94
CA GLN A 29 -7.84 11.91 11.42
C GLN A 29 -7.21 12.90 10.44
N PHE A 30 -7.68 12.94 9.19
CA PHE A 30 -7.03 13.66 8.11
C PHE A 30 -7.06 15.18 8.27
N SER A 31 -8.11 15.71 8.89
CA SER A 31 -8.28 17.15 9.13
C SER A 31 -8.85 17.41 10.51
N GLN A 32 -8.82 18.67 10.95
CA GLN A 32 -9.46 19.07 12.21
C GLN A 32 -10.96 18.78 12.23
N ALA A 33 -11.61 18.91 11.08
CA ALA A 33 -13.04 18.59 10.94
C ALA A 33 -13.32 17.08 10.93
N GLY A 34 -12.37 16.26 10.44
CA GLY A 34 -12.52 14.81 10.31
C GLY A 34 -13.59 14.41 9.30
N THR A 35 -13.74 15.17 8.21
CA THR A 35 -14.83 15.04 7.22
C THR A 35 -14.29 14.85 5.80
N PHE A 36 -15.17 14.42 4.88
CA PHE A 36 -14.84 14.34 3.45
C PHE A 36 -14.44 15.69 2.88
N ASP A 37 -15.06 16.79 3.32
CA ASP A 37 -14.67 18.13 2.88
C ASP A 37 -13.24 18.47 3.29
N GLY A 38 -12.83 18.08 4.49
CA GLY A 38 -11.45 18.26 4.94
C GLY A 38 -10.44 17.43 4.14
N VAL A 39 -10.84 16.28 3.58
CA VAL A 39 -10.02 15.51 2.62
C VAL A 39 -10.00 16.23 1.27
N THR A 40 -11.16 16.67 0.78
CA THR A 40 -11.31 17.37 -0.50
C THR A 40 -10.40 18.59 -0.60
N GLU A 41 -10.31 19.39 0.45
CA GLU A 41 -9.43 20.57 0.53
C GLU A 41 -7.93 20.24 0.29
N LYS A 42 -7.51 19.01 0.55
CA LYS A 42 -6.11 18.57 0.39
C LYS A 42 -5.86 17.66 -0.81
N LEU A 43 -6.86 17.39 -1.65
CA LEU A 43 -6.65 16.52 -2.83
C LEU A 43 -5.56 17.01 -3.77
N ALA A 44 -5.43 18.33 -3.94
CA ALA A 44 -4.37 18.93 -4.75
C ALA A 44 -2.97 18.65 -4.16
N HIS A 45 -2.83 18.62 -2.83
CA HIS A 45 -1.60 18.24 -2.15
C HIS A 45 -1.26 16.77 -2.43
N ILE A 46 -2.22 15.86 -2.27
CA ILE A 46 -2.06 14.42 -2.53
C ILE A 46 -1.66 14.16 -3.98
N ALA A 47 -2.35 14.80 -4.93
CA ALA A 47 -2.01 14.71 -6.35
C ALA A 47 -0.62 15.31 -6.65
N GLY A 48 -0.26 16.40 -5.96
CA GLY A 48 1.04 17.07 -6.06
C GLY A 48 2.21 16.23 -5.54
N LEU A 49 1.99 15.34 -4.58
CA LEU A 49 2.99 14.33 -4.19
C LEU A 49 3.25 13.32 -5.32
N GLY A 50 2.30 13.19 -6.25
CA GLY A 50 2.34 12.23 -7.35
C GLY A 50 1.56 10.96 -7.09
N ALA A 51 0.83 10.84 -5.97
CA ALA A 51 -0.10 9.74 -5.73
C ALA A 51 -1.15 9.64 -6.86
N LYS A 52 -1.68 8.44 -7.06
CA LYS A 52 -2.68 8.18 -8.08
C LYS A 52 -3.90 7.42 -7.56
N ILE A 53 -3.73 6.65 -6.51
CA ILE A 53 -4.82 5.96 -5.82
C ILE A 53 -5.04 6.61 -4.47
N LEU A 54 -6.24 7.14 -4.26
CA LEU A 54 -6.73 7.58 -2.98
C LEU A 54 -7.49 6.42 -2.34
N TRP A 55 -6.97 5.84 -1.27
CA TRP A 55 -7.65 4.81 -0.50
C TRP A 55 -8.28 5.45 0.73
N LEU A 56 -9.62 5.50 0.77
CA LEU A 56 -10.40 5.91 1.92
C LEU A 56 -10.63 4.71 2.84
N MET A 57 -10.21 4.81 4.11
CA MET A 57 -10.56 3.84 5.15
C MET A 57 -12.09 3.74 5.29
N PRO A 58 -12.64 2.72 6.00
CA PRO A 58 -14.07 2.45 5.96
C PRO A 58 -14.92 3.69 6.24
N ILE A 59 -15.87 3.96 5.35
CA ILE A 59 -16.72 5.17 5.36
C ILE A 59 -18.10 4.94 5.99
N HIS A 60 -18.38 3.72 6.43
CA HIS A 60 -19.68 3.28 6.90
C HIS A 60 -19.95 3.68 8.35
N PRO A 61 -21.22 3.76 8.79
CA PRO A 61 -21.58 3.93 10.18
C PRO A 61 -20.97 2.85 11.06
N ILE A 62 -20.51 3.23 12.24
CA ILE A 62 -19.83 2.36 13.19
C ILE A 62 -20.81 1.86 14.25
N GLY A 63 -20.70 0.57 14.59
CA GLY A 63 -21.50 -0.05 15.64
C GLY A 63 -21.32 0.62 17.01
N GLU A 64 -22.37 0.57 17.82
CA GLU A 64 -22.38 1.11 19.19
C GLU A 64 -22.28 -0.01 20.24
N LYS A 65 -22.82 -1.18 19.92
CA LYS A 65 -22.80 -2.32 20.82
C LYS A 65 -21.39 -2.92 20.88
N HIS A 66 -20.84 -3.02 22.08
CA HIS A 66 -19.47 -3.45 22.37
C HIS A 66 -18.37 -2.57 21.76
N ARG A 67 -18.70 -1.32 21.46
CA ARG A 67 -17.77 -0.33 20.89
C ARG A 67 -16.50 -0.19 21.74
N LYS A 68 -15.36 -0.16 21.09
CA LYS A 68 -14.06 0.18 21.69
C LYS A 68 -13.78 1.66 21.52
N GLY A 69 -13.30 2.33 22.58
CA GLY A 69 -13.08 3.78 22.59
C GLY A 69 -14.37 4.59 22.49
N GLU A 70 -14.25 5.89 22.31
CA GLU A 70 -15.40 6.80 22.25
C GLU A 70 -16.11 6.73 20.89
N LEU A 71 -15.35 6.76 19.80
CA LEU A 71 -15.89 6.81 18.43
C LEU A 71 -15.92 5.44 17.73
N GLY A 72 -15.24 4.45 18.27
CA GLY A 72 -15.23 3.08 17.78
C GLY A 72 -14.31 2.82 16.58
N SER A 73 -14.17 1.55 16.26
CA SER A 73 -13.42 1.08 15.11
C SER A 73 -14.19 1.31 13.82
N PRO A 74 -13.57 1.90 12.78
CA PRO A 74 -14.18 2.01 11.46
C PRO A 74 -14.44 0.63 10.82
N TYR A 75 -13.81 -0.42 11.32
CA TYR A 75 -14.01 -1.79 10.87
C TYR A 75 -15.20 -2.50 11.55
N ALA A 76 -15.87 -1.89 12.53
CA ALA A 76 -17.13 -2.38 13.09
C ALA A 76 -18.31 -1.79 12.30
N VAL A 77 -18.56 -2.31 11.10
CA VAL A 77 -19.54 -1.77 10.15
C VAL A 77 -20.96 -2.06 10.58
N LYS A 78 -21.77 -0.99 10.75
CA LYS A 78 -23.19 -1.05 11.13
C LYS A 78 -24.15 -1.15 9.94
N ASP A 79 -23.78 -0.54 8.80
CA ASP A 79 -24.59 -0.57 7.55
C ASP A 79 -23.67 -0.40 6.33
N TYR A 80 -23.70 -1.36 5.41
CA TYR A 80 -22.84 -1.38 4.21
C TYR A 80 -23.32 -0.47 3.09
N PHE A 81 -24.54 0.08 3.16
CA PHE A 81 -25.10 0.99 2.17
C PHE A 81 -25.15 2.44 2.65
N ALA A 82 -24.77 2.72 3.90
CA ALA A 82 -24.84 4.04 4.48
C ALA A 82 -23.44 4.65 4.65
N ILE A 83 -23.41 5.99 4.68
CA ILE A 83 -22.22 6.78 5.01
C ILE A 83 -22.27 7.14 6.48
N ASN A 84 -21.11 7.08 7.14
CA ASN A 84 -20.98 7.56 8.53
C ASN A 84 -21.24 9.07 8.59
N PRO A 85 -22.29 9.50 9.32
CA PRO A 85 -22.63 10.93 9.43
C PRO A 85 -21.54 11.79 10.06
N GLU A 86 -20.57 11.18 10.74
CA GLU A 86 -19.37 11.87 11.23
C GLU A 86 -18.52 12.43 10.08
N PHE A 87 -18.49 11.75 8.94
CA PHE A 87 -17.66 12.12 7.78
C PHE A 87 -18.37 13.07 6.80
N GLY A 88 -19.69 13.08 6.82
CA GLY A 88 -20.53 13.86 5.91
C GLY A 88 -21.70 13.06 5.36
N ASP A 89 -22.07 13.34 4.13
CA ASP A 89 -23.22 12.75 3.42
C ASP A 89 -22.84 12.32 1.99
N GLU A 90 -23.84 11.82 1.24
CA GLU A 90 -23.65 11.42 -0.16
C GLU A 90 -23.15 12.57 -1.03
N SER A 91 -23.60 13.79 -0.80
CA SER A 91 -23.21 14.96 -1.60
C SER A 91 -21.73 15.30 -1.39
N SER A 92 -21.25 15.26 -0.15
CA SER A 92 -19.85 15.52 0.17
C SER A 92 -18.91 14.40 -0.33
N LEU A 93 -19.35 13.14 -0.25
CA LEU A 93 -18.59 12.02 -0.82
C LEU A 93 -18.52 12.10 -2.37
N ARG A 94 -19.63 12.37 -3.05
CA ARG A 94 -19.64 12.55 -4.51
C ARG A 94 -18.70 13.68 -4.93
N ARG A 95 -18.76 14.83 -4.25
CA ARG A 95 -17.84 15.95 -4.52
C ARG A 95 -16.38 15.54 -4.36
N LEU A 96 -16.04 14.83 -3.29
CA LEU A 96 -14.68 14.33 -3.07
C LEU A 96 -14.22 13.45 -4.24
N ILE A 97 -15.05 12.49 -4.68
CA ILE A 97 -14.72 11.57 -5.77
C ILE A 97 -14.57 12.32 -7.09
N ASP A 98 -15.49 13.22 -7.42
CA ASP A 98 -15.48 14.01 -8.66
C ASP A 98 -14.23 14.91 -8.73
N GLU A 99 -13.87 15.57 -7.62
CA GLU A 99 -12.67 16.40 -7.54
C GLU A 99 -11.39 15.54 -7.62
N ALA A 100 -11.37 14.38 -6.95
CA ALA A 100 -10.26 13.44 -7.07
C ALA A 100 -10.06 12.99 -8.52
N HIS A 101 -11.14 12.60 -9.23
CA HIS A 101 -11.07 12.24 -10.63
C HIS A 101 -10.61 13.40 -11.52
N THR A 102 -11.05 14.63 -11.26
CA THR A 102 -10.61 15.83 -11.98
C THR A 102 -9.09 16.06 -11.83
N LEU A 103 -8.53 15.72 -10.68
CA LEU A 103 -7.08 15.77 -10.42
C LEU A 103 -6.32 14.54 -10.94
N GLY A 104 -7.01 13.58 -11.58
CA GLY A 104 -6.43 12.35 -12.11
C GLY A 104 -6.17 11.28 -11.06
N LEU A 105 -6.69 11.44 -9.85
CA LEU A 105 -6.69 10.41 -8.81
C LEU A 105 -7.76 9.36 -9.10
N LYS A 106 -7.56 8.16 -8.59
CA LYS A 106 -8.49 7.05 -8.57
C LYS A 106 -8.90 6.77 -7.13
N VAL A 107 -10.18 6.56 -6.87
CA VAL A 107 -10.69 6.39 -5.51
C VAL A 107 -11.03 4.93 -5.26
N ILE A 108 -10.45 4.35 -4.22
CA ILE A 108 -10.84 3.02 -3.72
C ILE A 108 -11.36 3.14 -2.28
N LEU A 109 -12.36 2.34 -1.96
CA LEU A 109 -12.91 2.25 -0.61
C LEU A 109 -12.33 1.05 0.13
N ASP A 110 -12.19 1.20 1.43
CA ASP A 110 -11.92 0.06 2.32
C ASP A 110 -13.19 -0.72 2.56
N TRP A 111 -13.17 -2.01 2.30
CA TRP A 111 -14.29 -2.90 2.47
C TRP A 111 -14.03 -3.95 3.53
N VAL A 112 -14.98 -4.13 4.45
CA VAL A 112 -14.87 -5.06 5.58
C VAL A 112 -15.76 -6.27 5.34
N PRO A 113 -15.27 -7.33 4.67
CA PRO A 113 -16.10 -8.45 4.26
C PRO A 113 -16.24 -9.55 5.30
N ASN A 114 -15.26 -9.71 6.21
CA ASN A 114 -15.19 -10.84 7.11
C ASN A 114 -16.19 -10.78 8.28
N HIS A 115 -16.58 -9.57 8.69
CA HIS A 115 -17.36 -9.36 9.90
C HIS A 115 -18.18 -8.06 9.83
N SER A 116 -19.09 -7.89 10.78
CA SER A 116 -19.81 -6.64 11.01
C SER A 116 -19.90 -6.28 12.49
N ALA A 117 -20.42 -5.09 12.80
CA ALA A 117 -20.77 -4.70 14.15
C ALA A 117 -21.90 -5.60 14.72
N TRP A 118 -21.98 -5.71 16.03
CA TRP A 118 -23.02 -6.45 16.75
C TRP A 118 -24.44 -5.89 16.58
N ASP A 119 -24.56 -4.62 16.23
CA ASP A 119 -25.83 -3.92 15.99
C ASP A 119 -26.04 -3.58 14.51
N ASN A 120 -25.34 -4.27 13.60
CA ASN A 120 -25.71 -4.31 12.20
C ASN A 120 -27.12 -4.91 12.04
N HIS A 121 -27.95 -4.32 11.19
CA HIS A 121 -29.34 -4.79 10.99
C HIS A 121 -29.42 -6.25 10.51
N LEU A 122 -28.39 -6.74 9.82
CA LEU A 122 -28.30 -8.13 9.36
C LEU A 122 -28.33 -9.13 10.52
N VAL A 123 -27.83 -8.75 11.71
CA VAL A 123 -27.84 -9.63 12.90
C VAL A 123 -29.26 -10.05 13.29
N THR A 124 -30.24 -9.18 13.07
CA THR A 124 -31.66 -9.46 13.37
C THR A 124 -32.42 -9.98 12.17
N GLN A 125 -32.08 -9.54 10.96
CA GLN A 125 -32.79 -9.93 9.73
C GLN A 125 -32.31 -11.30 9.21
N HIS A 126 -31.03 -11.59 9.35
CA HIS A 126 -30.35 -12.76 8.82
C HIS A 126 -29.33 -13.33 9.84
N PRO A 127 -29.80 -13.76 11.04
CA PRO A 127 -28.92 -14.31 12.07
C PRO A 127 -28.16 -15.57 11.64
N GLU A 128 -28.65 -16.26 10.61
CA GLU A 128 -28.01 -17.43 9.99
C GLU A 128 -26.77 -17.06 9.15
N TRP A 129 -26.58 -15.80 8.82
CA TRP A 129 -25.39 -15.33 8.06
C TRP A 129 -24.16 -15.14 8.93
N TYR A 130 -24.29 -15.38 10.24
CA TYR A 130 -23.20 -15.16 11.20
C TYR A 130 -22.68 -16.46 11.77
N ALA A 131 -21.37 -16.56 11.88
CA ALA A 131 -20.70 -17.69 12.47
C ALA A 131 -21.08 -17.89 13.95
N ARG A 132 -21.17 -19.15 14.39
CA ARG A 132 -21.52 -19.52 15.74
C ARG A 132 -20.39 -20.27 16.41
N ASP A 133 -20.28 -20.10 17.72
CA ASP A 133 -19.42 -20.92 18.54
C ASP A 133 -20.07 -22.30 18.84
N TYR A 134 -19.36 -23.13 19.59
CA TYR A 134 -19.84 -24.48 19.97
C TYR A 134 -21.08 -24.47 20.87
N LYS A 135 -21.45 -23.33 21.45
CA LYS A 135 -22.67 -23.15 22.26
C LYS A 135 -23.84 -22.63 21.43
N GLY A 136 -23.58 -22.21 20.20
CA GLY A 136 -24.56 -21.59 19.33
C GLY A 136 -24.65 -20.06 19.48
N ASP A 137 -23.75 -19.43 20.23
CA ASP A 137 -23.69 -17.98 20.37
C ASP A 137 -22.93 -17.36 19.18
N PHE A 138 -23.26 -16.12 18.83
CA PHE A 138 -22.45 -15.36 17.86
C PHE A 138 -21.01 -15.25 18.34
N ARG A 139 -20.05 -15.36 17.44
CA ARG A 139 -18.64 -15.28 17.80
C ARG A 139 -17.92 -14.14 17.09
N PRO A 140 -17.02 -13.40 17.78
CA PRO A 140 -15.98 -12.62 17.14
C PRO A 140 -14.94 -13.54 16.48
N SER A 141 -14.05 -12.99 15.65
CA SER A 141 -12.98 -13.77 15.04
C SER A 141 -12.11 -14.44 16.12
N PRO A 142 -11.90 -15.78 16.05
CA PRO A 142 -11.19 -16.51 17.10
C PRO A 142 -9.75 -16.04 17.27
N TRP A 143 -9.28 -16.06 18.50
CA TRP A 143 -7.89 -15.75 18.90
C TRP A 143 -7.48 -14.27 18.79
N TRP A 144 -8.35 -13.40 18.24
CA TRP A 144 -8.13 -11.95 18.17
C TRP A 144 -8.96 -11.23 19.23
N ASP A 145 -8.46 -10.10 19.73
CA ASP A 145 -9.23 -9.19 20.58
C ASP A 145 -10.11 -8.26 19.74
N TRP A 146 -11.01 -8.84 18.93
CA TRP A 146 -11.99 -8.13 18.12
C TRP A 146 -13.40 -8.29 18.68
N SER A 147 -13.55 -7.97 19.96
CA SER A 147 -14.80 -8.17 20.71
C SER A 147 -15.95 -7.25 20.25
N ASP A 148 -15.65 -6.22 19.49
CA ASP A 148 -16.59 -5.24 18.92
C ASP A 148 -17.24 -5.67 17.63
N ILE A 149 -16.87 -6.84 17.07
CA ILE A 149 -17.40 -7.40 15.81
C ILE A 149 -17.87 -8.85 15.96
N ILE A 150 -18.67 -9.28 14.99
CA ILE A 150 -19.05 -10.69 14.82
C ILE A 150 -18.79 -11.15 13.38
N GLU A 151 -18.29 -12.37 13.25
CA GLU A 151 -17.83 -12.96 12.00
C GLU A 151 -19.00 -13.46 11.15
N PHE A 152 -18.89 -13.28 9.83
CA PHE A 152 -19.84 -13.81 8.86
C PHE A 152 -19.59 -15.29 8.54
N ASP A 153 -20.64 -15.98 8.09
CA ASP A 153 -20.61 -17.34 7.55
C ASP A 153 -20.81 -17.31 6.03
N TYR A 154 -19.73 -17.39 5.29
CA TYR A 154 -19.76 -17.38 3.82
C TYR A 154 -20.27 -18.67 3.17
N ASP A 155 -20.65 -19.68 3.93
CA ASP A 155 -21.40 -20.84 3.40
C ASP A 155 -22.86 -20.46 3.07
N GLN A 156 -23.32 -19.30 3.52
CA GLN A 156 -24.65 -18.77 3.25
C GLN A 156 -24.72 -18.02 1.90
N PRO A 157 -25.47 -18.55 0.90
CA PRO A 157 -25.54 -17.89 -0.41
C PRO A 157 -26.12 -16.48 -0.38
N GLY A 158 -27.11 -16.24 0.51
CA GLY A 158 -27.75 -14.93 0.66
C GLY A 158 -26.76 -13.85 1.15
N LEU A 159 -25.81 -14.19 2.01
CA LEU A 159 -24.74 -13.29 2.43
C LEU A 159 -23.85 -12.90 1.23
N ARG A 160 -23.45 -13.88 0.42
CA ARG A 160 -22.62 -13.63 -0.78
C ARG A 160 -23.30 -12.68 -1.76
N GLU A 161 -24.58 -12.92 -2.04
CA GLU A 161 -25.41 -12.06 -2.90
C GLU A 161 -25.51 -10.64 -2.32
N TYR A 162 -25.75 -10.50 -1.03
CA TYR A 162 -25.83 -9.22 -0.35
C TYR A 162 -24.51 -8.44 -0.46
N MET A 163 -23.36 -9.09 -0.18
CA MET A 163 -22.04 -8.46 -0.24
C MET A 163 -21.68 -8.03 -1.66
N ILE A 164 -21.94 -8.87 -2.67
CA ILE A 164 -21.76 -8.52 -4.08
C ILE A 164 -22.59 -7.29 -4.45
N LYS A 165 -23.87 -7.28 -4.05
CA LYS A 165 -24.77 -6.17 -4.31
C LYS A 165 -24.31 -4.88 -3.61
N ALA A 166 -23.85 -4.97 -2.38
CA ALA A 166 -23.36 -3.81 -1.64
C ALA A 166 -22.09 -3.23 -2.27
N MET A 167 -21.15 -4.08 -2.71
CA MET A 167 -19.96 -3.59 -3.41
C MET A 167 -20.28 -3.06 -4.80
N ALA A 168 -21.20 -3.68 -5.54
CA ALA A 168 -21.66 -3.17 -6.84
C ALA A 168 -22.29 -1.77 -6.71
N TYR A 169 -23.10 -1.53 -5.67
CA TYR A 169 -23.76 -0.25 -5.41
C TYR A 169 -22.77 0.93 -5.37
N TRP A 170 -21.66 0.81 -4.65
CA TRP A 170 -20.69 1.92 -4.56
C TRP A 170 -19.95 2.17 -5.88
N VAL A 171 -19.74 1.13 -6.69
CA VAL A 171 -19.17 1.29 -8.04
C VAL A 171 -20.15 1.94 -9.00
N GLU A 172 -21.42 1.53 -8.98
CA GLU A 172 -22.47 2.04 -9.86
C GLU A 172 -22.88 3.47 -9.50
N GLU A 173 -23.14 3.72 -8.21
CA GLU A 173 -23.71 4.98 -7.76
C GLU A 173 -22.68 6.08 -7.51
N PHE A 174 -21.47 5.72 -7.10
CA PHE A 174 -20.42 6.69 -6.74
C PHE A 174 -19.22 6.69 -7.68
N ASP A 175 -19.23 5.83 -8.70
CA ASP A 175 -18.14 5.71 -9.68
C ASP A 175 -16.74 5.48 -9.07
N ILE A 176 -16.67 4.82 -7.91
CA ILE A 176 -15.38 4.46 -7.31
C ILE A 176 -14.59 3.50 -8.21
N ASP A 177 -13.27 3.47 -8.06
CA ASP A 177 -12.36 2.72 -8.95
C ASP A 177 -11.92 1.37 -8.38
N GLY A 178 -12.41 0.99 -7.22
CA GLY A 178 -12.12 -0.30 -6.62
C GLY A 178 -12.17 -0.35 -5.10
N TYR A 179 -11.50 -1.37 -4.54
CA TYR A 179 -11.53 -1.65 -3.11
C TYR A 179 -10.19 -2.10 -2.56
N ARG A 180 -9.92 -1.78 -1.31
CA ARG A 180 -9.07 -2.56 -0.42
C ARG A 180 -9.98 -3.44 0.43
N CYS A 181 -9.75 -4.74 0.44
CA CYS A 181 -10.55 -5.69 1.19
C CYS A 181 -9.83 -6.12 2.47
N ASP A 182 -10.45 -5.79 3.60
CA ASP A 182 -10.00 -6.09 4.95
C ASP A 182 -9.93 -7.60 5.19
N VAL A 183 -8.85 -8.09 5.82
CA VAL A 183 -8.57 -9.50 6.13
C VAL A 183 -9.04 -10.49 5.05
N ALA A 184 -8.74 -10.18 3.80
CA ALA A 184 -9.26 -10.87 2.62
C ALA A 184 -9.01 -12.39 2.61
N GLY A 185 -7.97 -12.86 3.30
CA GLY A 185 -7.65 -14.28 3.42
C GLY A 185 -8.59 -15.08 4.33
N TYR A 186 -9.45 -14.42 5.11
CA TYR A 186 -10.47 -15.09 5.91
C TYR A 186 -11.78 -15.32 5.13
N VAL A 187 -11.90 -14.71 3.95
CA VAL A 187 -13.06 -14.88 3.07
C VAL A 187 -12.74 -15.90 1.98
N PRO A 188 -13.66 -16.85 1.66
CA PRO A 188 -13.40 -17.88 0.67
C PRO A 188 -13.01 -17.35 -0.71
N ASN A 189 -12.00 -17.96 -1.32
CA ASN A 189 -11.46 -17.54 -2.62
C ASN A 189 -12.49 -17.59 -3.76
N ASP A 190 -13.45 -18.52 -3.71
CA ASP A 190 -14.51 -18.62 -4.71
C ASP A 190 -15.51 -17.47 -4.64
N PHE A 191 -15.72 -16.85 -3.46
CA PHE A 191 -16.46 -15.61 -3.33
C PHE A 191 -15.77 -14.47 -4.08
N TRP A 192 -14.46 -14.35 -3.96
CA TRP A 192 -13.69 -13.30 -4.66
C TRP A 192 -13.81 -13.40 -6.19
N ARG A 193 -13.81 -14.63 -6.74
CA ARG A 193 -14.06 -14.85 -8.17
C ARG A 193 -15.45 -14.40 -8.61
N GLN A 194 -16.49 -14.72 -7.79
CA GLN A 194 -17.86 -14.28 -8.05
C GLN A 194 -17.97 -12.76 -8.03
N LEU A 195 -17.42 -12.12 -6.99
CA LEU A 195 -17.38 -10.68 -6.85
C LEU A 195 -16.67 -10.02 -8.03
N ARG A 196 -15.46 -10.49 -8.36
CA ARG A 196 -14.68 -9.95 -9.49
C ARG A 196 -15.48 -9.96 -10.78
N THR A 197 -16.13 -11.07 -11.08
CA THR A 197 -16.98 -11.18 -12.27
C THR A 197 -18.14 -10.18 -12.25
N ALA A 198 -18.76 -9.99 -11.10
CA ALA A 198 -19.87 -9.04 -10.97
C ALA A 198 -19.41 -7.59 -11.17
N LEU A 199 -18.30 -7.19 -10.55
CA LEU A 199 -17.77 -5.85 -10.66
C LEU A 199 -17.24 -5.53 -12.07
N ASP A 200 -16.55 -6.46 -12.72
CA ASP A 200 -16.05 -6.29 -14.08
C ASP A 200 -17.18 -6.13 -15.13
N ASN A 201 -18.39 -6.60 -14.84
CA ASN A 201 -19.57 -6.34 -15.67
C ASN A 201 -20.04 -4.89 -15.60
N ILE A 202 -19.67 -4.14 -14.56
CA ILE A 202 -19.97 -2.72 -14.40
C ILE A 202 -18.86 -1.89 -15.04
N LYS A 203 -17.66 -2.02 -14.50
CA LYS A 203 -16.43 -1.42 -15.03
C LYS A 203 -15.20 -2.14 -14.51
N PRO A 204 -14.04 -2.06 -15.19
CA PRO A 204 -12.77 -2.56 -14.62
C PRO A 204 -12.43 -1.85 -13.30
N VAL A 205 -12.30 -2.62 -12.21
CA VAL A 205 -11.96 -2.12 -10.88
C VAL A 205 -10.61 -2.63 -10.40
N PHE A 206 -10.01 -1.91 -9.47
CA PHE A 206 -8.78 -2.32 -8.80
C PHE A 206 -9.08 -2.93 -7.43
N LEU A 207 -8.63 -4.16 -7.19
CA LEU A 207 -8.83 -4.85 -5.93
C LEU A 207 -7.48 -5.09 -5.23
N LEU A 208 -7.35 -4.56 -4.01
CA LEU A 208 -6.23 -4.75 -3.10
C LEU A 208 -6.66 -5.66 -1.95
N ALA A 209 -6.00 -6.79 -1.76
CA ALA A 209 -6.24 -7.68 -0.62
C ALA A 209 -5.32 -7.32 0.55
N GLU A 210 -5.90 -7.10 1.72
CA GLU A 210 -5.12 -7.18 2.95
C GLU A 210 -4.85 -8.65 3.26
N TRP A 211 -3.87 -9.19 2.61
CA TRP A 211 -3.35 -10.53 2.80
C TRP A 211 -2.08 -10.72 1.99
N GLU A 212 -1.31 -11.73 2.30
CA GLU A 212 -0.10 -12.08 1.56
C GLU A 212 -0.18 -13.52 1.05
N ASP A 213 -1.05 -13.76 0.06
CA ASP A 213 -1.20 -15.04 -0.63
C ASP A 213 -1.31 -14.84 -2.13
N ARG A 214 -0.52 -15.61 -2.90
CA ARG A 214 -0.51 -15.58 -4.36
C ARG A 214 -1.83 -16.04 -4.99
N ASP A 215 -2.55 -16.95 -4.33
CA ASP A 215 -3.80 -17.51 -4.87
C ASP A 215 -4.90 -16.45 -4.98
N LEU A 216 -4.87 -15.39 -4.15
CA LEU A 216 -5.76 -14.25 -4.28
C LEU A 216 -5.61 -13.53 -5.63
N HIS A 217 -4.41 -13.51 -6.23
CA HIS A 217 -4.22 -12.95 -7.56
C HIS A 217 -4.90 -13.79 -8.65
N ARG A 218 -4.96 -15.12 -8.48
CA ARG A 218 -5.77 -15.98 -9.34
C ARG A 218 -7.27 -15.72 -9.18
N ASP A 219 -7.68 -15.40 -7.95
CA ASP A 219 -9.07 -15.36 -7.54
C ASP A 219 -9.68 -13.94 -7.60
N GLY A 220 -8.95 -12.95 -8.18
CA GLY A 220 -9.53 -11.67 -8.57
C GLY A 220 -8.82 -10.41 -8.08
N PHE A 221 -7.77 -10.54 -7.27
CA PHE A 221 -7.06 -9.37 -6.75
C PHE A 221 -5.92 -8.91 -7.66
N ASN A 222 -5.86 -7.61 -7.88
CA ASN A 222 -4.78 -6.95 -8.61
C ASN A 222 -3.51 -6.87 -7.75
N MET A 223 -3.69 -6.75 -6.42
CA MET A 223 -2.63 -6.44 -5.48
C MET A 223 -2.83 -7.16 -4.15
N THR A 224 -1.71 -7.56 -3.54
CA THR A 224 -1.65 -8.06 -2.16
C THR A 224 -0.63 -7.25 -1.36
N TYR A 225 -0.76 -7.25 -0.05
CA TYR A 225 0.25 -6.67 0.84
C TYR A 225 1.58 -7.42 0.70
N ALA A 226 2.69 -6.71 0.91
CA ALA A 226 4.02 -7.26 1.07
C ALA A 226 4.45 -7.14 2.54
N TRP A 227 3.74 -7.82 3.45
CA TRP A 227 4.07 -7.86 4.87
C TRP A 227 5.51 -8.35 5.09
N SER A 228 5.90 -9.40 4.35
CA SER A 228 7.26 -9.96 4.41
C SER A 228 8.36 -8.99 3.98
N TRP A 229 8.04 -8.01 3.10
CA TRP A 229 8.95 -6.91 2.76
C TRP A 229 9.10 -5.93 3.93
N ASN A 230 7.96 -5.53 4.52
CA ASN A 230 7.95 -4.60 5.66
C ASN A 230 8.70 -5.21 6.86
N GLU A 231 8.45 -6.49 7.18
CA GLU A 231 9.16 -7.23 8.22
C GLU A 231 10.67 -7.32 7.95
N ALA A 232 11.07 -7.61 6.70
CA ALA A 232 12.47 -7.68 6.33
C ALA A 232 13.19 -6.33 6.54
N MET A 233 12.56 -5.24 6.12
CA MET A 233 13.08 -3.89 6.32
C MET A 233 13.16 -3.52 7.81
N HIS A 234 12.13 -3.87 8.58
CA HIS A 234 12.10 -3.64 10.03
C HIS A 234 13.21 -4.44 10.76
N ASP A 235 13.40 -5.72 10.41
CA ASP A 235 14.46 -6.52 10.97
C ASP A 235 15.86 -5.94 10.69
N ILE A 236 16.06 -5.41 9.47
CA ILE A 236 17.32 -4.77 9.08
C ILE A 236 17.51 -3.44 9.83
N ALA A 237 16.49 -2.58 9.88
CA ALA A 237 16.55 -1.31 10.59
C ALA A 237 16.91 -1.47 12.08
N HIS A 238 16.48 -2.58 12.69
CA HIS A 238 16.79 -2.92 14.08
C HIS A 238 18.03 -3.82 14.23
N GLN A 239 18.82 -4.00 13.16
CA GLN A 239 20.03 -4.83 13.15
C GLN A 239 19.80 -6.29 13.59
N LYS A 240 18.57 -6.80 13.41
CA LYS A 240 18.21 -8.21 13.70
C LYS A 240 18.53 -9.14 12.54
N ALA A 241 18.70 -8.60 11.34
CA ALA A 241 19.02 -9.35 10.14
C ALA A 241 19.91 -8.54 9.18
N PRO A 242 20.79 -9.20 8.40
CA PRO A 242 21.53 -8.55 7.32
C PRO A 242 20.65 -8.32 6.08
N VAL A 243 21.19 -7.61 5.09
CA VAL A 243 20.56 -7.34 3.79
C VAL A 243 20.11 -8.61 3.04
N ASP A 244 20.72 -9.76 3.35
CA ASP A 244 20.28 -11.06 2.81
C ASP A 244 18.79 -11.37 3.05
N ARG A 245 18.21 -10.82 4.11
CA ARG A 245 16.76 -10.93 4.37
C ARG A 245 15.93 -10.36 3.21
N LEU A 246 16.32 -9.20 2.64
CA LEU A 246 15.68 -8.62 1.47
C LEU A 246 15.96 -9.41 0.19
N ARG A 247 17.19 -9.90 -0.02
CA ARG A 247 17.50 -10.75 -1.18
C ARG A 247 16.64 -12.00 -1.19
N LYS A 248 16.41 -12.62 -0.04
CA LYS A 248 15.48 -13.75 0.10
C LYS A 248 14.06 -13.36 -0.24
N TYR A 249 13.59 -12.20 0.23
CA TYR A 249 12.28 -11.69 -0.14
C TYR A 249 12.14 -11.53 -1.66
N TYR A 250 13.06 -10.80 -2.32
CA TYR A 250 12.97 -10.56 -3.76
C TYR A 250 13.09 -11.86 -4.57
N SER A 251 13.98 -12.78 -4.18
CA SER A 251 14.11 -14.08 -4.82
C SER A 251 12.83 -14.91 -4.71
N TRP A 252 12.17 -14.88 -3.54
CA TRP A 252 10.90 -15.56 -3.34
C TRP A 252 9.77 -14.88 -4.12
N ASN A 253 9.69 -13.55 -4.07
CA ASN A 253 8.69 -12.78 -4.79
C ASN A 253 8.73 -13.05 -6.29
N GLU A 254 9.91 -13.08 -6.89
CA GLU A 254 10.08 -13.37 -8.32
C GLU A 254 9.59 -14.78 -8.71
N ARG A 255 9.72 -15.76 -7.82
CA ARG A 255 9.41 -17.17 -8.13
C ARG A 255 7.99 -17.57 -7.74
N ALA A 256 7.45 -17.01 -6.67
CA ALA A 256 6.20 -17.44 -6.09
C ALA A 256 4.99 -16.68 -6.61
N TRP A 257 5.16 -15.41 -7.01
CA TRP A 257 4.06 -14.58 -7.51
C TRP A 257 4.01 -14.48 -9.03
N PRO A 258 2.80 -14.36 -9.62
CA PRO A 258 2.68 -14.01 -11.02
C PRO A 258 3.41 -12.70 -11.35
N CYS A 259 3.98 -12.57 -12.54
CA CYS A 259 4.66 -11.34 -12.93
C CYS A 259 3.71 -10.13 -13.05
N SER A 260 2.43 -10.36 -13.29
CA SER A 260 1.38 -9.34 -13.28
C SER A 260 0.93 -8.92 -11.88
N ALA A 261 1.26 -9.68 -10.83
CA ALA A 261 0.84 -9.38 -9.46
C ALA A 261 1.51 -8.11 -8.94
N TYR A 262 0.71 -7.21 -8.36
CA TYR A 262 1.25 -6.08 -7.62
C TYR A 262 1.44 -6.45 -6.16
N ARG A 263 2.55 -5.99 -5.59
CA ARG A 263 2.88 -6.15 -4.18
C ARG A 263 2.93 -4.77 -3.53
N MET A 264 2.13 -4.54 -2.48
CA MET A 264 2.12 -3.27 -1.78
C MET A 264 3.31 -3.17 -0.83
N THR A 265 4.26 -2.30 -1.15
CA THR A 265 5.40 -1.98 -0.28
C THR A 265 5.09 -0.74 0.56
N PHE A 266 5.45 -0.75 1.82
CA PHE A 266 5.13 0.36 2.73
C PHE A 266 6.05 0.37 3.96
N VAL A 267 6.33 1.54 4.47
CA VAL A 267 7.04 1.72 5.75
C VAL A 267 6.04 1.83 6.91
N SER A 268 4.84 2.37 6.67
CA SER A 268 3.76 2.42 7.64
C SER A 268 2.40 2.30 6.97
N ASN A 269 1.36 2.03 7.75
CA ASN A 269 -0.05 2.10 7.43
C ASN A 269 -0.84 2.45 8.70
N HIS A 270 -2.17 2.46 8.64
CA HIS A 270 -3.00 2.80 9.78
C HIS A 270 -2.79 1.87 10.99
N ASP A 271 -2.58 0.55 10.76
CA ASP A 271 -2.31 -0.40 11.83
C ASP A 271 -0.90 -0.23 12.40
N LYS A 272 0.11 -0.16 11.54
CA LYS A 272 1.50 0.04 11.96
C LYS A 272 1.66 1.30 12.79
N ASN A 273 1.06 2.42 12.35
CA ASN A 273 1.12 3.66 13.09
C ASN A 273 0.43 3.55 14.45
N ALA A 274 -0.76 2.96 14.50
CA ALA A 274 -1.55 2.89 15.74
C ALA A 274 -0.96 1.91 16.77
N TRP A 275 -0.47 0.75 16.33
CA TRP A 275 -0.11 -0.36 17.22
C TRP A 275 1.39 -0.56 17.40
N ASP A 276 2.19 -0.36 16.33
CA ASP A 276 3.63 -0.65 16.38
C ASP A 276 4.47 0.62 16.57
N GLY A 277 3.98 1.78 16.17
CA GLY A 277 4.67 3.07 16.32
C GLY A 277 4.68 3.93 15.06
N THR A 278 5.13 5.16 15.22
CA THR A 278 5.34 6.06 14.08
C THR A 278 6.39 5.50 13.12
N GLN A 279 6.43 5.98 11.88
CA GLN A 279 7.46 5.57 10.93
C GLN A 279 8.89 5.77 11.48
N GLN A 280 9.09 6.85 12.25
CA GLN A 280 10.39 7.14 12.86
C GLN A 280 10.73 6.16 13.98
N GLU A 281 9.76 5.79 14.83
CA GLU A 281 9.96 4.79 15.88
C GLU A 281 10.26 3.39 15.30
N GLN A 282 9.64 3.06 14.16
CA GLN A 282 9.81 1.76 13.51
C GLN A 282 11.11 1.63 12.73
N PHE A 283 11.62 2.70 12.11
CA PHE A 283 12.76 2.62 11.20
C PHE A 283 13.98 3.45 11.64
N GLY A 284 13.83 4.38 12.59
CA GLY A 284 14.92 5.22 13.06
C GLY A 284 15.68 5.89 11.92
N GLU A 285 17.01 5.79 11.94
CA GLU A 285 17.88 6.36 10.91
C GLU A 285 17.76 5.66 9.53
N CYS A 286 17.24 4.43 9.50
CA CYS A 286 16.98 3.69 8.26
C CYS A 286 15.76 4.19 7.47
N LEU A 287 14.93 5.08 8.02
CA LEU A 287 13.64 5.46 7.46
C LEU A 287 13.73 5.94 6.02
N GLU A 288 14.64 6.84 5.71
CA GLU A 288 14.74 7.39 4.33
C GLU A 288 15.18 6.30 3.33
N ALA A 289 16.12 5.43 3.70
CA ALA A 289 16.53 4.30 2.87
C ALA A 289 15.38 3.32 2.64
N ALA A 290 14.55 3.07 3.66
CA ALA A 290 13.35 2.26 3.54
C ALA A 290 12.31 2.89 2.58
N ILE A 291 12.10 4.21 2.67
CA ILE A 291 11.24 4.96 1.74
C ILE A 291 11.76 4.83 0.30
N VAL A 292 13.07 5.06 0.09
CA VAL A 292 13.70 4.92 -1.23
C VAL A 292 13.45 3.53 -1.81
N LEU A 293 13.67 2.48 -1.03
CA LEU A 293 13.46 1.12 -1.49
C LEU A 293 11.98 0.79 -1.73
N SER A 294 11.06 1.32 -0.92
CA SER A 294 9.62 1.10 -1.10
C SER A 294 9.12 1.68 -2.43
N VAL A 295 9.68 2.82 -2.86
CA VAL A 295 9.25 3.51 -4.09
C VAL A 295 9.99 3.02 -5.33
N LEU A 296 11.31 2.80 -5.26
CA LEU A 296 12.15 2.47 -6.42
C LEU A 296 12.40 0.98 -6.61
N GLY A 297 12.15 0.17 -5.59
CA GLY A 297 12.17 -1.28 -5.67
C GLY A 297 11.00 -1.85 -6.48
N GLU A 298 10.87 -3.18 -6.47
CA GLU A 298 9.70 -3.84 -7.04
C GLU A 298 8.52 -3.75 -6.06
N GLY A 299 7.39 -3.25 -6.55
CA GLY A 299 6.16 -3.06 -5.79
C GLY A 299 5.47 -1.75 -6.11
N MET A 300 4.24 -1.62 -5.60
CA MET A 300 3.50 -0.36 -5.62
C MET A 300 3.53 0.22 -4.20
N PRO A 301 4.13 1.41 -4.01
CA PRO A 301 4.26 1.98 -2.67
C PRO A 301 2.95 2.53 -2.13
N LEU A 302 2.80 2.43 -0.82
CA LEU A 302 1.76 3.08 -0.03
C LEU A 302 2.37 4.21 0.80
N ILE A 303 1.69 5.34 0.85
CA ILE A 303 1.89 6.42 1.81
C ILE A 303 0.66 6.45 2.74
N HIS A 304 0.86 6.27 4.02
CA HIS A 304 -0.16 6.53 5.03
C HIS A 304 -0.24 8.03 5.32
N ASN A 305 -1.43 8.56 5.46
CA ASN A 305 -1.65 9.99 5.66
C ASN A 305 -0.81 10.55 6.83
N GLY A 306 -0.17 11.70 6.59
CA GLY A 306 0.72 12.34 7.57
C GLY A 306 2.18 11.90 7.50
N GLN A 307 2.52 10.80 6.81
CA GLN A 307 3.92 10.38 6.68
C GLN A 307 4.78 11.47 6.04
N GLU A 308 4.26 12.10 4.98
CA GLU A 308 4.95 13.18 4.26
C GLU A 308 5.06 14.47 5.07
N ALA A 309 4.20 14.65 6.06
CA ALA A 309 4.26 15.77 7.00
C ALA A 309 5.19 15.49 8.19
N GLY A 310 5.82 14.32 8.23
CA GLY A 310 6.66 13.91 9.36
C GLY A 310 5.86 13.68 10.65
N GLU A 311 4.58 13.24 10.54
CA GLU A 311 3.75 12.99 11.72
C GLU A 311 4.46 12.11 12.74
N SER A 312 4.59 12.63 13.94
CA SER A 312 5.33 12.01 15.04
C SER A 312 4.42 11.40 16.12
N LYS A 313 3.10 11.40 15.90
CA LYS A 313 2.14 10.78 16.81
C LYS A 313 1.77 9.37 16.35
N ARG A 314 1.53 8.49 17.32
CA ARG A 314 0.73 7.29 17.10
C ARG A 314 -0.73 7.73 17.15
N LEU A 315 -1.34 7.82 15.98
CA LEU A 315 -2.72 8.32 15.87
C LEU A 315 -3.69 7.38 16.58
N ALA A 316 -4.53 7.93 17.44
CA ALA A 316 -5.46 7.16 18.24
C ALA A 316 -6.54 6.51 17.39
N PHE A 317 -6.52 5.18 17.28
CA PHE A 317 -7.31 4.41 16.32
C PHE A 317 -8.83 4.57 16.48
N PHE A 318 -9.30 4.65 17.73
CA PHE A 318 -10.72 4.70 18.08
C PHE A 318 -11.26 6.11 18.31
N GLU A 319 -10.43 7.13 18.12
CA GLU A 319 -10.74 8.52 18.48
C GLU A 319 -10.47 9.47 17.32
N ARG A 320 -10.88 10.72 17.48
CA ARG A 320 -10.47 11.81 16.59
C ARG A 320 -9.12 12.35 17.07
N ASP A 321 -8.10 12.12 16.28
CA ASP A 321 -6.73 12.54 16.56
C ASP A 321 -6.14 13.13 15.26
N PRO A 322 -6.39 14.43 14.99
CA PRO A 322 -6.02 15.03 13.72
C PRO A 322 -4.51 15.08 13.53
N ILE A 323 -4.09 14.86 12.28
CA ILE A 323 -2.71 14.95 11.83
C ILE A 323 -2.20 16.38 12.00
N ASP A 324 -0.97 16.52 12.49
CA ASP A 324 -0.26 17.80 12.57
C ASP A 324 0.43 18.11 11.23
N TRP A 325 -0.33 18.75 10.34
CA TRP A 325 0.16 19.10 9.02
C TRP A 325 1.25 20.16 9.06
N GLN A 326 2.42 19.84 8.55
CA GLN A 326 3.57 20.74 8.41
C GLN A 326 4.39 20.39 7.18
N ASP A 327 5.17 21.35 6.71
CA ASP A 327 6.19 21.08 5.70
C ASP A 327 7.34 20.31 6.35
N HIS A 328 7.70 19.18 5.76
CA HIS A 328 8.76 18.32 6.28
C HIS A 328 9.64 17.78 5.13
N PRO A 329 10.97 17.65 5.32
CA PRO A 329 11.89 17.15 4.28
C PRO A 329 11.50 15.77 3.71
N ILE A 330 10.88 14.91 4.50
CA ILE A 330 10.37 13.61 4.05
C ILE A 330 9.30 13.78 2.95
N GLY A 331 8.50 14.83 2.99
CA GLY A 331 7.53 15.14 1.93
C GLY A 331 8.22 15.42 0.59
N ASP A 332 9.34 16.14 0.60
CA ASP A 332 10.13 16.37 -0.59
C ASP A 332 10.81 15.10 -1.10
N LEU A 333 11.27 14.23 -0.19
CA LEU A 333 11.81 12.91 -0.54
C LEU A 333 10.74 12.08 -1.27
N TYR A 334 9.54 11.93 -0.71
CA TYR A 334 8.43 11.21 -1.36
C TYR A 334 8.12 11.81 -2.74
N ARG A 335 7.98 13.13 -2.83
CA ARG A 335 7.66 13.82 -4.09
C ARG A 335 8.71 13.53 -5.16
N LYS A 336 9.99 13.67 -4.85
CA LYS A 336 11.07 13.39 -5.81
C LYS A 336 11.08 11.95 -6.30
N LEU A 337 10.96 11.00 -5.39
CA LEU A 337 10.97 9.57 -5.72
C LEU A 337 9.76 9.16 -6.55
N ILE A 338 8.57 9.62 -6.19
CA ILE A 338 7.33 9.28 -6.90
C ILE A 338 7.32 9.91 -8.29
N HIS A 339 7.76 11.16 -8.43
CA HIS A 339 7.87 11.81 -9.73
C HIS A 339 8.90 11.09 -10.63
N LEU A 340 10.01 10.61 -10.06
CA LEU A 340 10.94 9.77 -10.80
C LEU A 340 10.26 8.47 -11.25
N LYS A 341 9.57 7.77 -10.34
CA LYS A 341 8.83 6.52 -10.65
C LYS A 341 7.85 6.71 -11.80
N LYS A 342 7.07 7.79 -11.79
CA LYS A 342 6.08 8.07 -12.84
C LYS A 342 6.73 8.33 -14.21
N ARG A 343 7.88 8.99 -14.25
CA ARG A 343 8.57 9.39 -15.48
C ARG A 343 9.41 8.28 -16.09
N VAL A 344 9.96 7.37 -15.28
CA VAL A 344 10.86 6.31 -15.75
C VAL A 344 10.10 4.99 -15.84
N PRO A 345 9.76 4.52 -17.06
CA PRO A 345 8.98 3.29 -17.22
C PRO A 345 9.61 2.04 -16.59
N ALA A 346 10.94 1.98 -16.51
CA ALA A 346 11.62 0.89 -15.81
C ALA A 346 11.14 0.72 -14.35
N LEU A 347 10.69 1.80 -13.69
CA LEU A 347 10.24 1.81 -12.29
C LEU A 347 8.75 1.50 -12.11
N TRP A 348 8.00 1.32 -13.21
CA TRP A 348 6.57 1.06 -13.12
C TRP A 348 6.25 -0.27 -12.43
N ASN A 349 4.97 -0.46 -12.09
CA ASN A 349 4.50 -1.59 -11.31
C ASN A 349 4.36 -2.88 -12.14
N GLY A 350 4.66 -4.01 -11.52
CA GLY A 350 4.45 -5.34 -12.10
C GLY A 350 5.09 -5.50 -13.49
N GLU A 351 4.32 -6.03 -14.42
CA GLU A 351 4.77 -6.29 -15.80
C GLU A 351 4.94 -5.04 -16.68
N TYR A 352 4.43 -3.89 -16.24
CA TYR A 352 4.65 -2.61 -16.94
C TYR A 352 6.03 -2.02 -16.70
N GLY A 353 6.70 -2.42 -15.61
CA GLY A 353 8.07 -2.04 -15.30
C GLY A 353 9.07 -3.15 -15.61
N THR A 354 10.25 -3.01 -15.05
CA THR A 354 11.29 -4.03 -15.18
C THR A 354 11.68 -4.60 -13.83
N ARG A 355 12.22 -5.81 -13.82
CA ARG A 355 12.74 -6.42 -12.59
C ARG A 355 13.94 -5.66 -12.06
N MET A 356 14.13 -5.71 -10.74
CA MET A 356 15.36 -5.32 -10.11
C MET A 356 16.47 -6.30 -10.50
N ILE A 357 17.56 -5.77 -11.01
CA ILE A 357 18.75 -6.58 -11.32
C ILE A 357 19.79 -6.26 -10.25
N GLN A 358 20.08 -7.22 -9.39
CA GLN A 358 21.08 -7.03 -8.35
C GLN A 358 22.45 -6.72 -8.97
N VAL A 359 23.14 -5.73 -8.45
CA VAL A 359 24.54 -5.43 -8.72
C VAL A 359 25.37 -6.00 -7.57
N PRO A 360 26.18 -7.05 -7.80
CA PRO A 360 27.04 -7.60 -6.76
C PRO A 360 28.06 -6.59 -6.26
N ASN A 361 28.28 -6.56 -4.97
CA ASN A 361 29.21 -5.64 -4.31
C ASN A 361 30.03 -6.33 -3.22
N SER A 362 31.08 -5.64 -2.72
CA SER A 362 32.02 -6.17 -1.72
C SER A 362 31.43 -6.31 -0.30
N LEU A 363 30.29 -5.65 -0.01
CA LEU A 363 29.65 -5.63 1.31
C LEU A 363 28.21 -6.15 1.25
N PRO A 364 27.99 -7.39 0.81
CA PRO A 364 26.64 -7.89 0.50
C PRO A 364 25.70 -7.95 1.71
N ASP A 365 26.24 -8.02 2.93
CA ASP A 365 25.40 -8.08 4.14
C ASP A 365 24.99 -6.71 4.68
N GLN A 366 25.60 -5.63 4.16
CA GLN A 366 25.35 -4.25 4.57
C GLN A 366 24.71 -3.41 3.45
N VAL A 367 25.11 -3.67 2.20
CA VAL A 367 24.72 -2.83 1.06
C VAL A 367 23.82 -3.60 0.10
N LEU A 368 22.66 -3.02 -0.20
CA LEU A 368 21.81 -3.42 -1.30
C LEU A 368 22.06 -2.50 -2.50
N SER A 369 22.46 -3.09 -3.63
CA SER A 369 22.67 -2.36 -4.88
C SER A 369 21.99 -3.06 -6.02
N PHE A 370 21.25 -2.29 -6.85
CA PHE A 370 20.49 -2.81 -7.97
C PHE A 370 20.31 -1.80 -9.09
N VAL A 371 20.05 -2.30 -10.28
CA VAL A 371 19.67 -1.52 -11.46
C VAL A 371 18.26 -1.91 -11.89
N ARG A 372 17.46 -0.94 -12.23
CA ARG A 372 16.26 -1.08 -13.06
C ARG A 372 16.50 -0.38 -14.38
N ARG A 373 16.29 -1.07 -15.49
CA ARG A 373 16.60 -0.53 -16.81
C ARG A 373 15.54 -0.88 -17.83
N GLN A 374 15.25 0.08 -18.70
CA GLN A 374 14.45 -0.15 -19.90
C GLN A 374 15.09 0.65 -21.04
N ASP A 375 15.34 -0.02 -22.13
CA ASP A 375 16.08 0.54 -23.27
C ASP A 375 17.43 1.13 -22.82
N ASP A 376 17.68 2.40 -23.10
CA ASP A 376 18.91 3.12 -22.76
C ASP A 376 18.82 3.89 -21.44
N VAL A 377 17.70 3.76 -20.68
CA VAL A 377 17.51 4.43 -19.39
C VAL A 377 17.75 3.45 -18.26
N LYS A 378 18.65 3.79 -17.35
CA LYS A 378 18.94 3.05 -16.14
C LYS A 378 18.67 3.92 -14.90
N VAL A 379 18.15 3.28 -13.87
CA VAL A 379 18.16 3.80 -12.51
C VAL A 379 18.99 2.86 -11.67
N PHE A 380 20.11 3.34 -11.17
CA PHE A 380 21.01 2.61 -10.28
C PHE A 380 20.83 3.10 -8.86
N VAL A 381 20.50 2.20 -7.95
CA VAL A 381 20.21 2.50 -6.55
C VAL A 381 21.21 1.74 -5.67
N VAL A 382 21.79 2.45 -4.72
CA VAL A 382 22.70 1.89 -3.72
C VAL A 382 22.22 2.34 -2.34
N LEU A 383 22.01 1.38 -1.45
CA LEU A 383 21.50 1.61 -0.09
C LEU A 383 22.49 0.97 0.90
N ASN A 384 23.10 1.78 1.77
CA ASN A 384 23.75 1.27 2.97
C ASN A 384 22.67 1.01 4.03
N LEU A 385 22.36 -0.23 4.27
CA LEU A 385 21.34 -0.68 5.22
C LEU A 385 22.01 -1.18 6.52
N SER A 386 23.03 -0.46 6.99
CA SER A 386 23.75 -0.75 8.22
C SER A 386 24.09 0.51 9.01
N ALA A 387 24.40 0.35 10.28
CA ALA A 387 24.83 1.42 11.18
C ALA A 387 26.32 1.80 11.02
N ASP A 388 27.03 1.14 10.10
CA ASP A 388 28.44 1.39 9.83
C ASP A 388 28.62 2.12 8.49
N THR A 389 29.72 2.87 8.35
CA THR A 389 30.14 3.40 7.06
C THR A 389 30.52 2.25 6.13
N ALA A 390 30.03 2.29 4.90
CA ALA A 390 30.28 1.26 3.89
C ALA A 390 31.13 1.83 2.75
N ASP A 391 32.36 1.34 2.64
CA ASP A 391 33.22 1.58 1.46
C ASP A 391 33.03 0.40 0.50
N VAL A 392 32.15 0.58 -0.48
CA VAL A 392 31.66 -0.49 -1.34
C VAL A 392 32.32 -0.48 -2.71
N GLU A 393 32.73 -1.65 -3.18
CA GLU A 393 33.20 -1.92 -4.55
C GLU A 393 32.16 -2.75 -5.30
N PHE A 394 31.99 -2.47 -6.60
CA PHE A 394 31.07 -3.19 -7.45
C PHE A 394 31.80 -4.12 -8.43
N HIS A 395 31.29 -5.34 -8.61
CA HIS A 395 31.99 -6.39 -9.35
C HIS A 395 31.45 -6.66 -10.76
N GLU A 396 30.37 -6.01 -11.15
CA GLU A 396 29.69 -6.16 -12.45
C GLU A 396 29.75 -4.86 -13.25
N ASN A 397 29.52 -4.97 -14.56
CA ASN A 397 29.51 -3.80 -15.45
C ASN A 397 28.11 -3.22 -15.70
N LEU A 398 27.06 -3.86 -15.20
CA LEU A 398 25.66 -3.47 -15.46
C LEU A 398 25.34 -2.06 -15.00
N PHE A 399 25.94 -1.64 -13.87
CA PHE A 399 25.73 -0.32 -13.29
C PHE A 399 26.49 0.81 -14.02
N ARG A 400 27.45 0.48 -14.89
CA ARG A 400 28.31 1.47 -15.55
C ARG A 400 27.52 2.34 -16.54
N ASP A 401 27.52 3.65 -16.33
CA ASP A 401 26.92 4.67 -17.21
C ASP A 401 27.36 6.08 -16.80
N GLU A 402 26.91 7.09 -17.56
CA GLU A 402 26.92 8.49 -17.09
C GLU A 402 25.59 8.76 -16.41
N TYR A 403 25.65 9.24 -15.17
CA TYR A 403 24.47 9.42 -14.33
C TYR A 403 24.36 10.86 -13.81
N ILE A 404 23.13 11.23 -13.51
CA ILE A 404 22.80 12.34 -12.63
C ILE A 404 22.40 11.76 -11.29
N ASP A 405 23.02 12.21 -10.21
CA ASP A 405 22.55 11.92 -8.85
C ASP A 405 21.26 12.69 -8.60
N LEU A 406 20.19 11.97 -8.24
CA LEU A 406 18.85 12.55 -8.06
C LEU A 406 18.80 13.63 -6.98
N PHE A 407 19.65 13.51 -5.96
CA PHE A 407 19.63 14.39 -4.79
C PHE A 407 20.68 15.49 -4.85
N GLU A 408 21.83 15.25 -5.50
CA GLU A 408 22.91 16.22 -5.61
C GLU A 408 22.86 17.01 -6.92
N ALA A 409 22.02 16.62 -7.88
CA ALA A 409 21.92 17.20 -9.22
C ALA A 409 23.27 17.30 -9.96
N SER A 410 24.26 16.52 -9.52
CA SER A 410 25.60 16.47 -10.08
C SER A 410 25.71 15.40 -11.13
N CYS A 411 26.32 15.72 -12.29
CA CYS A 411 26.64 14.72 -13.29
C CYS A 411 27.84 13.90 -12.80
N THR A 412 27.67 12.61 -12.62
CA THR A 412 28.70 11.70 -12.15
C THR A 412 28.88 10.59 -13.16
N ARG A 413 30.09 10.45 -13.70
CA ARG A 413 30.42 9.30 -14.51
C ARG A 413 30.84 8.15 -13.59
N ILE A 414 30.05 7.09 -13.50
CA ILE A 414 30.44 5.85 -12.85
C ILE A 414 30.88 4.89 -13.95
N PRO A 415 32.16 4.53 -14.06
CA PRO A 415 33.16 4.51 -13.01
C PRO A 415 34.36 5.39 -13.29
N GLN A 416 34.58 6.43 -12.54
CA GLN A 416 35.97 6.88 -12.38
C GLN A 416 36.65 6.16 -11.21
N THR A 417 35.86 5.61 -10.26
CA THR A 417 36.29 4.67 -9.25
C THR A 417 35.16 3.65 -9.01
N ASP A 418 35.47 2.38 -9.01
CA ASP A 418 34.51 1.31 -8.69
C ASP A 418 34.10 1.35 -7.20
N ASN A 419 34.53 2.34 -6.43
CA ASN A 419 34.34 2.49 -4.99
C ASN A 419 33.40 3.64 -4.69
N LEU A 420 32.44 3.38 -3.80
CA LEU A 420 31.51 4.38 -3.28
C LEU A 420 31.52 4.31 -1.75
N SER A 421 31.77 5.44 -1.09
CA SER A 421 31.68 5.54 0.38
C SER A 421 30.30 6.05 0.76
N LEU A 422 29.61 5.34 1.63
CA LEU A 422 28.27 5.63 2.10
C LEU A 422 28.27 5.69 3.63
N PRO A 423 27.90 6.84 4.22
CA PRO A 423 27.61 6.90 5.66
C PRO A 423 26.60 5.85 6.12
N PRO A 424 26.45 5.61 7.43
CA PRO A 424 25.39 4.76 7.96
C PRO A 424 24.02 5.15 7.38
N TRP A 425 23.24 4.17 6.96
CA TRP A 425 21.87 4.31 6.45
C TRP A 425 21.70 5.24 5.22
N ALA A 426 22.82 5.66 4.62
CA ALA A 426 22.80 6.53 3.44
C ALA A 426 22.40 5.77 2.18
N TYR A 427 21.90 6.54 1.22
CA TYR A 427 21.49 6.03 -0.08
C TYR A 427 21.98 6.93 -1.22
N ARG A 428 22.09 6.35 -2.42
CA ARG A 428 22.34 7.07 -3.67
C ARG A 428 21.37 6.57 -4.73
N VAL A 429 20.84 7.48 -5.51
CA VAL A 429 19.94 7.21 -6.63
C VAL A 429 20.49 7.89 -7.85
N PHE A 430 20.96 7.10 -8.80
CA PHE A 430 21.56 7.56 -10.03
C PHE A 430 20.63 7.28 -11.21
N VAL A 431 20.39 8.28 -12.05
CA VAL A 431 19.56 8.17 -13.26
C VAL A 431 20.42 8.45 -14.47
N SER A 432 20.34 7.65 -15.53
CA SER A 432 21.12 7.86 -16.76
C SER A 432 21.06 9.30 -17.23
N ALA A 433 22.21 9.89 -17.55
CA ALA A 433 22.35 11.32 -17.86
C ALA A 433 21.62 11.74 -19.17
N ASN A 434 21.34 10.77 -20.04
CA ASN A 434 20.54 10.98 -21.25
C ASN A 434 19.02 11.11 -20.97
N PHE A 435 18.58 10.86 -19.73
CA PHE A 435 17.18 10.99 -19.32
C PHE A 435 16.94 12.39 -18.72
N PRO A 436 16.04 13.20 -19.26
CA PRO A 436 15.79 14.54 -18.74
C PRO A 436 15.09 14.47 -17.37
N LEU A 437 15.77 14.87 -16.31
CA LEU A 437 15.20 14.91 -14.94
C LEU A 437 14.33 16.17 -14.68
N ILE A 438 14.35 17.15 -15.59
CA ILE A 438 13.61 18.41 -15.49
C ILE A 438 12.36 18.39 -16.35
#